data_56d10002857a6d1353fc44406418cb74
#
_entry.id   56d10002857a6d1353fc44406418cb74
#
_cell.length_a   1.000
_cell.length_b   1.000
_cell.length_c   1.000
_cell.angle_alpha   90.00
_cell.angle_beta   90.00
_cell.angle_gamma   90.00
#
_symmetry.space_group_name_H-M   'P 1'
#
loop_
_entity.id
_entity.type
_entity.pdbx_description
1 polymer ?
#
loop_
_entity_poly.entity_id
_entity_poly.type
_entity_poly.pdbx_seq_one_letter_code
_entity_poly.pdbx_strand_id
1 'polypeptide(L)'
;MFHFLEEKFVPVAARVGNQRHLVAIRDGFITIMPLTIVGSLAVLFNNLPIKFYQNTLDAIWKHETWTQFGGNIWSATFNIISLLLAFTVAYHLAKSYQKDGLSAGVISLSSYMTFGTFGEGGLTGLTTGTGGIFIALIVALLSTELFCRLSGNPKLLIKMPTSVPPAVSKSFAALLPAIITIGIFALVRTIISAGFDIPDIVGSFYSAIQEPFMGLTNTWIAALILAFIPTFLWTLGVHGANIIEPFMQTINLPAINENVAAISAGKVAPYIVNKPFFDAFINMGGSGTTIALIIAIFIFARKNKQYNTVGKLSAAPGIFNINEPLLFGLPIVLNPVLFVPFILTPMINVTIAFFATKWGWVPAATVSPPWTTPPIINGFLATQSWRGAVLSMVLIVIAVCIYLPFISMANRMARQNEQKAALAAQSEESVVESRGQKVEV
;
A
#
# COMPACT_ATOMS: atom_id res chain seq x y z
N MET A 1 -30.65 -1.21 -4.40
CA MET A 1 -29.28 -0.72 -4.58
C MET A 1 -28.25 -1.59 -3.83
N PHE A 2 -28.39 -1.85 -2.54
CA PHE A 2 -27.47 -2.72 -1.78
C PHE A 2 -27.38 -4.14 -2.33
N HIS A 3 -28.50 -4.79 -2.63
CA HIS A 3 -28.56 -6.14 -3.23
C HIS A 3 -27.82 -6.21 -4.58
N PHE A 4 -27.93 -5.18 -5.41
CA PHE A 4 -27.16 -5.10 -6.68
C PHE A 4 -25.65 -4.98 -6.44
N LEU A 5 -25.24 -4.19 -5.45
CA LEU A 5 -23.82 -4.03 -5.09
C LEU A 5 -23.25 -5.34 -4.54
N GLU A 6 -23.98 -6.02 -3.66
CA GLU A 6 -23.58 -7.29 -3.06
C GLU A 6 -23.51 -8.43 -4.09
N GLU A 7 -24.50 -8.57 -4.94
CA GLU A 7 -24.55 -9.67 -5.91
C GLU A 7 -23.66 -9.48 -7.16
N LYS A 8 -23.50 -8.25 -7.63
CA LYS A 8 -22.75 -8.00 -8.89
C LYS A 8 -21.40 -7.35 -8.68
N PHE A 9 -21.30 -6.38 -7.79
CA PHE A 9 -20.07 -5.60 -7.64
C PHE A 9 -19.04 -6.29 -6.74
N VAL A 10 -19.46 -6.84 -5.59
CA VAL A 10 -18.56 -7.53 -4.65
C VAL A 10 -17.82 -8.70 -5.30
N PRO A 11 -18.46 -9.60 -6.08
CA PRO A 11 -17.75 -10.67 -6.76
C PRO A 11 -16.73 -10.19 -7.80
N VAL A 12 -17.03 -9.08 -8.50
CA VAL A 12 -16.09 -8.47 -9.47
C VAL A 12 -14.90 -7.88 -8.74
N ALA A 13 -15.13 -7.08 -7.69
CA ALA A 13 -14.06 -6.49 -6.89
C ALA A 13 -13.16 -7.55 -6.25
N ALA A 14 -13.75 -8.62 -5.71
CA ALA A 14 -13.02 -9.76 -5.15
C ALA A 14 -12.20 -10.51 -6.23
N ARG A 15 -12.74 -10.66 -7.44
CA ARG A 15 -12.02 -11.26 -8.57
C ARG A 15 -10.83 -10.42 -9.00
N VAL A 16 -10.99 -9.10 -9.06
CA VAL A 16 -9.89 -8.16 -9.35
C VAL A 16 -8.84 -8.22 -8.25
N GLY A 17 -9.23 -8.13 -6.96
CA GLY A 17 -8.30 -8.17 -5.83
C GLY A 17 -7.54 -9.49 -5.69
N ASN A 18 -8.11 -10.61 -6.16
CA ASN A 18 -7.48 -11.92 -6.14
C ASN A 18 -6.82 -12.29 -7.49
N GLN A 19 -6.73 -11.33 -8.42
CA GLN A 19 -6.08 -11.56 -9.70
C GLN A 19 -4.58 -11.78 -9.48
N ARG A 20 -4.06 -12.93 -9.94
CA ARG A 20 -2.72 -13.42 -9.58
C ARG A 20 -1.57 -12.47 -9.89
N HIS A 21 -1.64 -11.71 -10.98
CA HIS A 21 -0.61 -10.74 -11.33
C HIS A 21 -0.61 -9.55 -10.35
N LEU A 22 -1.79 -9.04 -9.97
CA LEU A 22 -1.92 -7.99 -8.97
C LEU A 22 -1.47 -8.46 -7.59
N VAL A 23 -1.83 -9.70 -7.22
CA VAL A 23 -1.37 -10.32 -5.98
C VAL A 23 0.15 -10.48 -5.98
N ALA A 24 0.75 -10.93 -7.09
CA ALA A 24 2.20 -11.07 -7.21
C ALA A 24 2.93 -9.72 -7.11
N ILE A 25 2.40 -8.66 -7.71
CA ILE A 25 2.95 -7.30 -7.57
C ILE A 25 2.86 -6.87 -6.11
N ARG A 26 1.69 -6.97 -5.47
CA ARG A 26 1.49 -6.64 -4.05
C ARG A 26 2.49 -7.38 -3.16
N ASP A 27 2.58 -8.69 -3.31
CA ASP A 27 3.42 -9.55 -2.47
C ASP A 27 4.91 -9.29 -2.73
N GLY A 28 5.27 -8.92 -3.97
CA GLY A 28 6.61 -8.44 -4.33
C GLY A 28 7.00 -7.17 -3.57
N PHE A 29 6.12 -6.17 -3.54
CA PHE A 29 6.33 -4.95 -2.74
C PHE A 29 6.36 -5.22 -1.24
N ILE A 30 5.49 -6.10 -0.72
CA ILE A 30 5.50 -6.50 0.69
C ILE A 30 6.85 -7.14 1.05
N THR A 31 7.40 -7.97 0.18
CA THR A 31 8.69 -8.63 0.40
C THR A 31 9.85 -7.64 0.58
N ILE A 32 9.85 -6.53 -0.16
CA ILE A 32 10.88 -5.50 -0.07
C ILE A 32 10.57 -4.40 0.95
N MET A 33 9.40 -4.43 1.60
CA MET A 33 8.97 -3.40 2.56
C MET A 33 10.00 -3.13 3.67
N PRO A 34 10.66 -4.13 4.29
CA PRO A 34 11.70 -3.85 5.29
C PRO A 34 12.83 -2.98 4.74
N LEU A 35 13.22 -3.16 3.48
CA LEU A 35 14.27 -2.38 2.83
C LEU A 35 13.83 -0.94 2.57
N THR A 36 12.60 -0.73 2.12
CA THR A 36 12.06 0.62 1.92
C THR A 36 11.93 1.38 3.24
N ILE A 37 11.57 0.70 4.34
CA ILE A 37 11.55 1.28 5.68
C ILE A 37 12.96 1.70 6.11
N VAL A 38 13.94 0.81 5.97
CA VAL A 38 15.34 1.10 6.35
C VAL A 38 15.90 2.25 5.54
N GLY A 39 15.66 2.28 4.22
CA GLY A 39 16.06 3.39 3.35
C GLY A 39 15.40 4.72 3.73
N SER A 40 14.10 4.70 4.08
CA SER A 40 13.39 5.90 4.55
C SER A 40 13.91 6.41 5.89
N LEU A 41 14.25 5.51 6.82
CA LEU A 41 14.88 5.88 8.09
C LEU A 41 16.27 6.49 7.88
N ALA A 42 17.00 6.03 6.87
CA ALA A 42 18.28 6.62 6.50
C ALA A 42 18.13 8.06 5.98
N VAL A 43 17.09 8.34 5.17
CA VAL A 43 16.73 9.72 4.77
C VAL A 43 16.37 10.58 5.98
N LEU A 44 15.57 10.04 6.88
CA LEU A 44 15.21 10.73 8.12
C LEU A 44 16.44 11.03 8.96
N PHE A 45 17.34 10.06 9.14
CA PHE A 45 18.59 10.23 9.88
C PHE A 45 19.45 11.37 9.30
N ASN A 46 19.62 11.40 7.98
CA ASN A 46 20.43 12.43 7.32
C ASN A 46 19.78 13.83 7.34
N ASN A 47 18.44 13.92 7.36
CA ASN A 47 17.71 15.17 7.14
C ASN A 47 16.82 15.59 8.33
N LEU A 48 17.03 15.00 9.53
CA LEU A 48 16.22 15.33 10.70
C LEU A 48 16.33 16.84 11.01
N PRO A 49 15.22 17.63 11.00
CA PRO A 49 15.27 19.09 11.10
C PRO A 49 15.43 19.58 12.54
N ILE A 50 16.39 19.01 13.27
CA ILE A 50 16.72 19.37 14.66
C ILE A 50 18.15 19.91 14.67
N LYS A 51 18.30 21.23 14.78
CA LYS A 51 19.59 21.92 14.76
C LYS A 51 20.59 21.35 15.76
N PHE A 52 20.13 21.05 16.98
CA PHE A 52 20.98 20.45 18.02
C PHE A 52 21.58 19.11 17.56
N TYR A 53 20.75 18.26 16.94
CA TYR A 53 21.17 16.97 16.40
C TYR A 53 22.24 17.14 15.30
N GLN A 54 21.98 17.99 14.29
CA GLN A 54 22.88 18.23 13.20
C GLN A 54 24.22 18.83 13.67
N ASN A 55 24.16 19.87 14.49
CA ASN A 55 25.36 20.51 15.07
C ASN A 55 26.18 19.55 15.94
N THR A 56 25.54 18.63 16.66
CA THR A 56 26.25 17.64 17.47
C THR A 56 26.98 16.62 16.59
N LEU A 57 26.32 16.14 15.53
CA LEU A 57 26.96 15.23 14.58
C LEU A 57 28.09 15.89 13.79
N ASP A 58 27.91 17.14 13.37
CA ASP A 58 28.94 17.94 12.68
C ASP A 58 30.15 18.22 13.59
N ALA A 59 29.93 18.32 14.91
CA ALA A 59 31.02 18.51 15.89
C ALA A 59 31.81 17.22 16.13
N ILE A 60 31.20 16.04 16.01
CA ILE A 60 31.85 14.74 16.22
C ILE A 60 32.48 14.24 14.93
N TRP A 61 31.78 14.37 13.82
CA TRP A 61 32.22 13.98 12.47
C TRP A 61 32.02 15.12 11.49
N LYS A 62 32.84 15.16 10.44
CA LYS A 62 32.59 16.08 9.32
C LYS A 62 31.23 15.78 8.69
N HIS A 63 30.50 16.79 8.30
CA HIS A 63 29.13 16.65 7.71
C HIS A 63 29.07 15.59 6.59
N GLU A 64 30.03 15.60 5.68
CA GLU A 64 30.13 14.63 4.58
C GLU A 64 30.32 13.19 5.07
N THR A 65 30.91 12.97 6.26
CA THR A 65 31.22 11.64 6.77
C THR A 65 30.02 10.97 7.41
N TRP A 66 29.27 11.67 8.28
CA TRP A 66 28.12 11.03 8.93
C TRP A 66 26.91 10.89 7.98
N THR A 67 26.75 11.81 7.01
CA THR A 67 25.70 11.70 6.00
C THR A 67 25.93 10.55 5.01
N GLN A 68 27.19 10.12 4.80
CA GLN A 68 27.52 8.92 4.01
C GLN A 68 26.87 7.66 4.58
N PHE A 69 26.71 7.56 5.90
CA PHE A 69 26.05 6.42 6.52
C PHE A 69 24.63 6.22 5.96
N GLY A 70 23.80 7.25 6.00
CA GLY A 70 22.46 7.19 5.42
C GLY A 70 22.49 7.07 3.89
N GLY A 71 23.44 7.71 3.21
CA GLY A 71 23.65 7.60 1.76
C GLY A 71 23.97 6.17 1.31
N ASN A 72 24.81 5.45 2.05
CA ASN A 72 25.13 4.05 1.78
C ASN A 72 23.89 3.14 1.96
N ILE A 73 23.10 3.37 3.00
CA ILE A 73 21.85 2.64 3.22
C ILE A 73 20.85 2.92 2.09
N TRP A 74 20.70 4.19 1.70
CA TRP A 74 19.87 4.57 0.56
C TRP A 74 20.30 3.85 -0.72
N SER A 75 21.59 3.83 -1.00
CA SER A 75 22.14 3.14 -2.17
C SER A 75 21.91 1.63 -2.15
N ALA A 76 21.96 1.02 -0.97
CA ALA A 76 21.69 -0.41 -0.79
C ALA A 76 20.19 -0.78 -0.77
N THR A 77 19.29 0.19 -0.83
CA THR A 77 17.83 -0.02 -0.75
C THR A 77 17.10 0.59 -1.95
N PHE A 78 16.94 1.90 -2.00
CA PHE A 78 16.17 2.56 -3.06
C PHE A 78 16.87 2.53 -4.43
N ASN A 79 18.19 2.61 -4.48
CA ASN A 79 18.92 2.59 -5.74
C ASN A 79 18.96 1.22 -6.44
N ILE A 80 18.50 0.15 -5.79
CA ILE A 80 18.43 -1.20 -6.39
C ILE A 80 16.99 -1.74 -6.42
N ILE A 81 16.01 -0.89 -6.18
CA ILE A 81 14.62 -1.33 -5.92
C ILE A 81 13.97 -2.00 -7.12
N SER A 82 14.26 -1.55 -8.35
CA SER A 82 13.75 -2.18 -9.57
C SER A 82 14.29 -3.59 -9.78
N LEU A 83 15.56 -3.82 -9.40
CA LEU A 83 16.17 -5.15 -9.45
C LEU A 83 15.48 -6.09 -8.46
N LEU A 84 15.23 -5.61 -7.25
CA LEU A 84 14.54 -6.37 -6.22
C LEU A 84 13.11 -6.71 -6.64
N LEU A 85 12.38 -5.78 -7.25
CA LEU A 85 11.02 -6.00 -7.74
C LEU A 85 10.99 -6.95 -8.93
N ALA A 86 11.92 -6.85 -9.86
CA ALA A 86 12.04 -7.79 -10.98
C ALA A 86 12.18 -9.23 -10.47
N PHE A 87 12.88 -9.44 -9.36
CA PHE A 87 13.03 -10.75 -8.74
C PHE A 87 11.79 -11.15 -7.92
N THR A 88 11.35 -10.30 -6.98
CA THR A 88 10.33 -10.68 -5.98
C THR A 88 8.94 -10.88 -6.60
N VAL A 89 8.55 -10.04 -7.56
CA VAL A 89 7.28 -10.18 -8.29
C VAL A 89 7.27 -11.48 -9.09
N ALA A 90 8.35 -11.78 -9.79
CA ALA A 90 8.49 -13.03 -10.53
C ALA A 90 8.45 -14.25 -9.62
N TYR A 91 9.11 -14.18 -8.47
CA TYR A 91 9.08 -15.23 -7.46
C TYR A 91 7.64 -15.54 -7.01
N HIS A 92 6.87 -14.51 -6.62
CA HIS A 92 5.49 -14.68 -6.16
C HIS A 92 4.55 -15.15 -7.27
N LEU A 93 4.72 -14.63 -8.48
CA LEU A 93 3.92 -15.07 -9.63
C LEU A 93 4.16 -16.53 -9.97
N ALA A 94 5.42 -16.98 -10.03
CA ALA A 94 5.75 -18.38 -10.29
C ALA A 94 5.22 -19.31 -9.19
N LYS A 95 5.28 -18.88 -7.92
CA LYS A 95 4.68 -19.63 -6.79
C LYS A 95 3.17 -19.77 -6.94
N SER A 96 2.46 -18.76 -7.46
CA SER A 96 1.02 -18.86 -7.74
C SER A 96 0.70 -19.89 -8.83
N TYR A 97 1.65 -20.21 -9.70
CA TYR A 97 1.60 -21.28 -10.69
C TYR A 97 2.12 -22.63 -10.19
N GLN A 98 2.48 -22.71 -8.90
CA GLN A 98 3.14 -23.91 -8.32
C GLN A 98 4.45 -24.30 -9.03
N LYS A 99 5.16 -23.28 -9.56
CA LYS A 99 6.46 -23.41 -10.20
C LYS A 99 7.59 -22.93 -9.29
N ASP A 100 8.83 -23.19 -9.71
CA ASP A 100 10.01 -22.76 -8.96
C ASP A 100 10.18 -21.24 -8.99
N GLY A 101 9.82 -20.58 -7.88
CA GLY A 101 9.90 -19.13 -7.73
C GLY A 101 11.32 -18.60 -7.78
N LEU A 102 12.30 -19.36 -7.25
CA LEU A 102 13.70 -18.90 -7.22
C LEU A 102 14.27 -18.82 -8.63
N SER A 103 14.11 -19.88 -9.44
CA SER A 103 14.51 -19.87 -10.84
C SER A 103 13.80 -18.76 -11.62
N ALA A 104 12.49 -18.59 -11.43
CA ALA A 104 11.73 -17.53 -12.09
C ALA A 104 12.24 -16.14 -11.72
N GLY A 105 12.52 -15.88 -10.44
CA GLY A 105 13.06 -14.62 -9.96
C GLY A 105 14.42 -14.28 -10.57
N VAL A 106 15.35 -15.22 -10.60
CA VAL A 106 16.68 -15.04 -11.22
C VAL A 106 16.56 -14.79 -12.72
N ILE A 107 15.72 -15.56 -13.42
CA ILE A 107 15.52 -15.41 -14.88
C ILE A 107 14.87 -14.07 -15.21
N SER A 108 13.89 -13.65 -14.41
CA SER A 108 13.24 -12.36 -14.57
C SER A 108 14.21 -11.21 -14.34
N LEU A 109 15.00 -11.25 -13.27
CA LEU A 109 16.04 -10.25 -13.00
C LEU A 109 17.03 -10.18 -14.17
N SER A 110 17.50 -11.32 -14.70
CA SER A 110 18.38 -11.37 -15.84
C SER A 110 17.72 -10.82 -17.11
N SER A 111 16.44 -11.13 -17.35
CA SER A 111 15.65 -10.57 -18.45
C SER A 111 15.48 -9.05 -18.32
N TYR A 112 15.25 -8.54 -17.11
CA TYR A 112 15.18 -7.09 -16.85
C TYR A 112 16.52 -6.41 -17.13
N MET A 113 17.61 -7.02 -16.71
CA MET A 113 18.97 -6.51 -16.95
C MET A 113 19.29 -6.35 -18.44
N THR A 114 18.65 -7.09 -19.34
CA THR A 114 18.84 -6.89 -20.80
C THR A 114 18.33 -5.52 -21.27
N PHE A 115 17.38 -4.88 -20.56
CA PHE A 115 16.87 -3.53 -20.86
C PHE A 115 17.72 -2.42 -20.22
N GLY A 116 18.65 -2.79 -19.35
CA GLY A 116 19.48 -1.83 -18.63
C GLY A 116 20.33 -0.96 -19.55
N THR A 117 20.46 0.30 -19.20
CA THR A 117 21.38 1.24 -19.83
C THR A 117 22.68 1.26 -19.04
N PHE A 118 23.79 1.07 -19.74
CA PHE A 118 25.14 1.04 -19.16
C PHE A 118 25.82 2.37 -19.43
N GLY A 119 26.23 3.08 -18.37
CA GLY A 119 27.12 4.23 -18.43
C GLY A 119 28.57 3.84 -18.10
N GLU A 120 29.47 4.83 -18.01
CA GLU A 120 30.90 4.60 -17.71
C GLU A 120 31.16 3.85 -16.38
N GLY A 121 30.24 3.94 -15.40
CA GLY A 121 30.32 3.26 -14.09
C GLY A 121 29.51 1.99 -13.96
N GLY A 122 28.90 1.46 -15.03
CA GLY A 122 28.01 0.31 -14.99
C GLY A 122 26.56 0.68 -15.27
N LEU A 123 25.58 -0.02 -14.67
CA LEU A 123 24.16 0.26 -14.85
C LEU A 123 23.81 1.66 -14.31
N THR A 124 23.00 2.39 -15.09
CA THR A 124 22.51 3.70 -14.66
C THR A 124 21.59 3.58 -13.44
N GLY A 125 21.62 4.59 -12.55
CA GLY A 125 20.73 4.65 -11.39
C GLY A 125 19.25 4.70 -11.76
N LEU A 126 18.90 5.17 -12.96
CA LEU A 126 17.53 5.12 -13.47
C LEU A 126 17.07 3.66 -13.70
N THR A 127 17.97 2.80 -14.24
CA THR A 127 17.67 1.38 -14.42
C THR A 127 17.53 0.65 -13.09
N THR A 128 18.43 0.85 -12.13
CA THR A 128 18.43 0.08 -10.89
C THR A 128 17.44 0.60 -9.85
N GLY A 129 17.24 1.93 -9.81
CA GLY A 129 16.41 2.64 -8.85
C GLY A 129 14.93 2.70 -9.22
N THR A 130 14.25 3.66 -8.64
CA THR A 130 12.78 3.81 -8.75
C THR A 130 12.29 4.17 -10.16
N GLY A 131 13.14 4.76 -11.00
CA GLY A 131 12.78 5.07 -12.40
C GLY A 131 12.52 3.83 -13.27
N GLY A 132 13.12 2.70 -12.95
CA GLY A 132 12.93 1.45 -13.67
C GLY A 132 11.75 0.58 -13.21
N ILE A 133 11.01 0.98 -12.17
CA ILE A 133 9.99 0.13 -11.52
C ILE A 133 8.95 -0.38 -12.52
N PHE A 134 8.40 0.47 -13.37
CA PHE A 134 7.34 0.05 -14.31
C PHE A 134 7.84 -1.00 -15.30
N ILE A 135 9.02 -0.79 -15.89
CA ILE A 135 9.61 -1.80 -16.79
C ILE A 135 9.95 -3.06 -16.02
N ALA A 136 10.48 -2.96 -14.81
CA ALA A 136 10.78 -4.11 -13.97
C ALA A 136 9.52 -4.95 -13.70
N LEU A 137 8.38 -4.33 -13.41
CA LEU A 137 7.10 -5.00 -13.22
C LEU A 137 6.61 -5.68 -14.51
N ILE A 138 6.66 -4.98 -15.65
CA ILE A 138 6.26 -5.54 -16.95
C ILE A 138 7.12 -6.76 -17.29
N VAL A 139 8.43 -6.61 -17.17
CA VAL A 139 9.37 -7.71 -17.44
C VAL A 139 9.16 -8.87 -16.47
N ALA A 140 8.97 -8.58 -15.18
CA ALA A 140 8.72 -9.62 -14.17
C ALA A 140 7.49 -10.44 -14.50
N LEU A 141 6.38 -9.79 -14.85
CA LEU A 141 5.15 -10.50 -15.21
C LEU A 141 5.32 -11.32 -16.51
N LEU A 142 5.80 -10.69 -17.57
CA LEU A 142 5.90 -11.34 -18.89
C LEU A 142 6.94 -12.45 -18.92
N SER A 143 8.13 -12.24 -18.33
CA SER A 143 9.19 -13.24 -18.28
C SER A 143 8.75 -14.45 -17.45
N THR A 144 8.05 -14.23 -16.34
CA THR A 144 7.55 -15.30 -15.51
C THR A 144 6.46 -16.11 -16.19
N GLU A 145 5.50 -15.45 -16.87
CA GLU A 145 4.48 -16.13 -17.67
C GLU A 145 5.12 -17.03 -18.74
N LEU A 146 6.09 -16.49 -19.47
CA LEU A 146 6.81 -17.21 -20.49
C LEU A 146 7.59 -18.39 -19.89
N PHE A 147 8.38 -18.15 -18.85
CA PHE A 147 9.16 -19.18 -18.16
C PHE A 147 8.28 -20.29 -17.60
N CYS A 148 7.17 -19.97 -16.94
CA CYS A 148 6.26 -20.95 -16.36
C CYS A 148 5.60 -21.83 -17.43
N ARG A 149 5.25 -21.26 -18.59
CA ARG A 149 4.70 -22.01 -19.73
C ARG A 149 5.76 -22.94 -20.33
N LEU A 150 6.98 -22.44 -20.54
CA LEU A 150 8.09 -23.24 -21.09
C LEU A 150 8.49 -24.37 -20.14
N SER A 151 8.56 -24.11 -18.84
CA SER A 151 8.87 -25.10 -17.79
C SER A 151 7.78 -26.18 -17.65
N GLY A 152 6.60 -25.97 -18.20
CA GLY A 152 5.53 -26.96 -18.27
C GLY A 152 5.65 -27.88 -19.49
N ASN A 153 6.54 -27.58 -20.44
CA ASN A 153 6.66 -28.36 -21.69
C ASN A 153 7.66 -29.52 -21.53
N PRO A 154 7.21 -30.80 -21.64
CA PRO A 154 8.09 -31.95 -21.48
C PRO A 154 9.23 -32.01 -22.49
N LYS A 155 9.09 -31.37 -23.68
CA LYS A 155 10.12 -31.32 -24.73
C LYS A 155 11.32 -30.42 -24.36
N LEU A 156 11.12 -29.48 -23.44
CA LEU A 156 12.16 -28.55 -22.96
C LEU A 156 12.77 -29.01 -21.63
N LEU A 157 12.29 -30.12 -21.08
CA LEU A 157 12.78 -30.65 -19.81
C LEU A 157 14.03 -31.51 -20.03
N ILE A 158 15.17 -31.06 -19.51
CA ILE A 158 16.37 -31.88 -19.41
C ILE A 158 16.22 -32.81 -18.21
N LYS A 159 15.95 -34.10 -18.49
CA LYS A 159 15.81 -35.13 -17.48
C LYS A 159 17.20 -35.57 -17.00
N MET A 160 17.41 -35.51 -15.69
CA MET A 160 18.64 -35.98 -15.04
C MET A 160 18.41 -37.37 -14.42
N PRO A 161 19.45 -38.21 -14.31
CA PRO A 161 19.38 -39.48 -13.58
C PRO A 161 18.97 -39.25 -12.11
N THR A 162 18.36 -40.26 -11.49
CA THR A 162 17.89 -40.21 -10.09
C THR A 162 19.03 -40.08 -9.08
N SER A 163 20.26 -40.38 -9.47
CA SER A 163 21.48 -40.21 -8.67
C SER A 163 21.91 -38.74 -8.51
N VAL A 164 21.35 -37.82 -9.32
CA VAL A 164 21.70 -36.39 -9.26
C VAL A 164 20.91 -35.71 -8.19
N PRO A 165 21.55 -34.85 -7.33
CA PRO A 165 20.87 -34.11 -6.29
C PRO A 165 19.69 -33.29 -6.83
N PRO A 166 18.55 -33.19 -6.09
CA PRO A 166 17.33 -32.51 -6.57
C PRO A 166 17.55 -31.05 -6.96
N ALA A 167 18.43 -30.31 -6.28
CA ALA A 167 18.75 -28.91 -6.60
C ALA A 167 19.39 -28.79 -8.00
N VAL A 168 20.33 -29.68 -8.32
CA VAL A 168 21.00 -29.72 -9.63
C VAL A 168 20.00 -30.09 -10.71
N SER A 169 19.18 -31.12 -10.49
CA SER A 169 18.14 -31.54 -11.44
C SER A 169 17.16 -30.41 -11.75
N LYS A 170 16.76 -29.61 -10.77
CA LYS A 170 15.90 -28.42 -10.97
C LYS A 170 16.59 -27.35 -11.82
N SER A 171 17.87 -27.08 -11.60
CA SER A 171 18.63 -26.10 -12.38
C SER A 171 18.74 -26.52 -13.86
N PHE A 172 19.00 -27.79 -14.14
CA PHE A 172 19.02 -28.30 -15.52
C PHE A 172 17.63 -28.32 -16.18
N ALA A 173 16.58 -28.60 -15.42
CA ALA A 173 15.20 -28.50 -15.90
C ALA A 173 14.81 -27.07 -16.29
N ALA A 174 15.35 -26.07 -15.62
CA ALA A 174 15.11 -24.66 -15.92
C ALA A 174 15.99 -24.11 -17.07
N LEU A 175 17.04 -24.82 -17.51
CA LEU A 175 18.06 -24.29 -18.42
C LEU A 175 17.50 -23.87 -19.77
N LEU A 176 16.80 -24.75 -20.49
CA LEU A 176 16.23 -24.40 -21.79
C LEU A 176 15.13 -23.34 -21.70
N PRO A 177 14.17 -23.42 -20.75
CA PRO A 177 13.26 -22.31 -20.47
C PRO A 177 13.95 -20.97 -20.20
N ALA A 178 15.07 -20.96 -19.44
CA ALA A 178 15.84 -19.77 -19.15
C ALA A 178 16.48 -19.17 -20.41
N ILE A 179 17.19 -19.98 -21.20
CA ILE A 179 17.83 -19.54 -22.46
C ILE A 179 16.80 -18.90 -23.37
N ILE A 180 15.64 -19.54 -23.56
CA ILE A 180 14.58 -19.03 -24.44
C ILE A 180 14.01 -17.73 -23.88
N THR A 181 13.70 -17.69 -22.57
CA THR A 181 13.10 -16.50 -21.94
C THR A 181 14.05 -15.31 -22.03
N ILE A 182 15.28 -15.42 -21.54
CA ILE A 182 16.25 -14.33 -21.57
C ILE A 182 16.57 -13.92 -23.01
N GLY A 183 16.72 -14.90 -23.93
CA GLY A 183 16.96 -14.65 -25.34
C GLY A 183 15.86 -13.86 -26.03
N ILE A 184 14.59 -14.13 -25.73
CA ILE A 184 13.46 -13.37 -26.25
C ILE A 184 13.50 -11.92 -25.73
N PHE A 185 13.76 -11.69 -24.43
CA PHE A 185 13.82 -10.36 -23.87
C PHE A 185 15.03 -9.56 -24.45
N ALA A 186 16.18 -10.19 -24.60
CA ALA A 186 17.34 -9.60 -25.28
C ALA A 186 17.02 -9.25 -26.74
N LEU A 187 16.31 -10.11 -27.47
CA LEU A 187 15.88 -9.84 -28.83
C LEU A 187 14.90 -8.66 -28.91
N VAL A 188 13.90 -8.63 -28.03
CA VAL A 188 12.95 -7.50 -27.92
C VAL A 188 13.68 -6.20 -27.65
N ARG A 189 14.63 -6.19 -26.70
CA ARG A 189 15.49 -5.03 -26.43
C ARG A 189 16.23 -4.59 -27.67
N THR A 190 16.84 -5.51 -28.40
CA THR A 190 17.60 -5.22 -29.62
C THR A 190 16.71 -4.63 -30.72
N ILE A 191 15.51 -5.19 -30.93
CA ILE A 191 14.53 -4.69 -31.91
C ILE A 191 14.10 -3.27 -31.54
N ILE A 192 13.79 -3.00 -30.26
CA ILE A 192 13.39 -1.65 -29.82
C ILE A 192 14.55 -0.68 -30.02
N SER A 193 15.74 -1.03 -29.57
CA SER A 193 16.91 -0.13 -29.65
C SER A 193 17.33 0.17 -31.10
N ALA A 194 17.43 -0.86 -31.95
CA ALA A 194 17.88 -0.70 -33.33
C ALA A 194 16.76 -0.30 -34.29
N GLY A 195 15.52 -0.77 -34.06
CA GLY A 195 14.40 -0.50 -34.96
C GLY A 195 13.74 0.86 -34.74
N PHE A 196 13.78 1.40 -33.53
CA PHE A 196 13.18 2.68 -33.16
C PHE A 196 14.20 3.75 -32.74
N ASP A 197 15.49 3.43 -32.82
CA ASP A 197 16.60 4.31 -32.39
C ASP A 197 16.48 4.79 -30.94
N ILE A 198 16.10 3.85 -30.05
CA ILE A 198 15.92 4.10 -28.62
C ILE A 198 17.05 3.39 -27.84
N PRO A 199 18.19 4.01 -27.61
CA PRO A 199 19.32 3.37 -26.91
C PRO A 199 19.05 3.20 -25.41
N ASP A 200 18.37 4.17 -24.77
CA ASP A 200 17.93 4.12 -23.37
C ASP A 200 16.43 3.86 -23.27
N ILE A 201 16.06 2.57 -23.23
CA ILE A 201 14.67 2.16 -23.18
C ILE A 201 14.05 2.50 -21.83
N VAL A 202 14.80 2.35 -20.73
CA VAL A 202 14.28 2.65 -19.38
C VAL A 202 14.02 4.14 -19.22
N GLY A 203 14.96 5.00 -19.63
CA GLY A 203 14.78 6.45 -19.58
C GLY A 203 13.68 6.94 -20.49
N SER A 204 13.59 6.42 -21.72
CA SER A 204 12.51 6.77 -22.65
C SER A 204 11.14 6.36 -22.13
N PHE A 205 11.02 5.19 -21.53
CA PHE A 205 9.77 4.72 -20.93
C PHE A 205 9.40 5.56 -19.69
N TYR A 206 10.41 5.91 -18.87
CA TYR A 206 10.22 6.78 -17.72
C TYR A 206 9.61 8.12 -18.16
N SER A 207 10.24 8.81 -19.09
CA SER A 207 9.80 10.14 -19.54
C SER A 207 8.48 10.09 -20.31
N ALA A 208 8.25 9.06 -21.12
CA ALA A 208 7.04 8.97 -21.96
C ALA A 208 5.81 8.48 -21.22
N ILE A 209 5.96 7.65 -20.20
CA ILE A 209 4.83 6.96 -19.55
C ILE A 209 4.83 7.19 -18.04
N GLN A 210 5.93 6.87 -17.35
CA GLN A 210 5.95 6.86 -15.89
C GLN A 210 5.80 8.27 -15.29
N GLU A 211 6.57 9.22 -15.75
CA GLU A 211 6.54 10.60 -15.26
C GLU A 211 5.20 11.31 -15.54
N PRO A 212 4.61 11.28 -16.77
CA PRO A 212 3.28 11.80 -17.01
C PRO A 212 2.20 11.12 -16.15
N PHE A 213 2.30 9.80 -15.95
CA PHE A 213 1.35 9.06 -15.11
C PHE A 213 1.44 9.48 -13.63
N MET A 214 2.64 9.68 -13.10
CA MET A 214 2.85 10.26 -11.77
C MET A 214 2.29 11.67 -11.66
N GLY A 215 2.45 12.49 -12.71
CA GLY A 215 1.86 13.82 -12.79
C GLY A 215 0.32 13.80 -12.75
N LEU A 216 -0.30 12.88 -13.48
CA LEU A 216 -1.76 12.69 -13.48
C LEU A 216 -2.28 12.27 -12.10
N THR A 217 -1.56 11.40 -11.40
CA THR A 217 -1.94 10.96 -10.06
C THR A 217 -1.69 12.01 -8.98
N ASN A 218 -0.82 13.00 -9.24
CA ASN A 218 -0.51 14.10 -8.33
C ASN A 218 -1.54 15.25 -8.39
N THR A 219 -2.81 14.91 -8.56
CA THR A 219 -3.91 15.87 -8.61
C THR A 219 -4.87 15.66 -7.45
N TRP A 220 -5.59 16.71 -7.05
CA TRP A 220 -6.63 16.62 -6.02
C TRP A 220 -7.70 15.59 -6.37
N ILE A 221 -8.15 15.56 -7.63
CA ILE A 221 -9.18 14.60 -8.09
C ILE A 221 -8.65 13.16 -8.00
N ALA A 222 -7.42 12.92 -8.43
CA ALA A 222 -6.81 11.59 -8.30
C ALA A 222 -6.67 11.18 -6.83
N ALA A 223 -6.25 12.09 -5.96
CA ALA A 223 -6.19 11.83 -4.51
C ALA A 223 -7.55 11.49 -3.92
N LEU A 224 -8.63 12.16 -4.36
CA LEU A 224 -10.00 11.82 -3.97
C LEU A 224 -10.40 10.41 -4.44
N ILE A 225 -10.12 10.06 -5.69
CA ILE A 225 -10.42 8.72 -6.23
C ILE A 225 -9.65 7.64 -5.45
N LEU A 226 -8.37 7.88 -5.17
CA LEU A 226 -7.51 6.95 -4.41
C LEU A 226 -7.93 6.79 -2.94
N ALA A 227 -8.58 7.79 -2.34
CA ALA A 227 -9.18 7.68 -1.02
C ALA A 227 -10.55 7.00 -1.06
N PHE A 228 -11.36 7.29 -2.10
CA PHE A 228 -12.72 6.78 -2.25
C PHE A 228 -12.75 5.28 -2.49
N ILE A 229 -11.98 4.78 -3.47
CA ILE A 229 -12.07 3.39 -3.91
C ILE A 229 -11.82 2.41 -2.76
N PRO A 230 -10.73 2.49 -1.96
CA PRO A 230 -10.51 1.53 -0.88
C PRO A 230 -11.57 1.61 0.21
N THR A 231 -12.01 2.81 0.57
CA THR A 231 -13.05 2.97 1.60
C THR A 231 -14.42 2.46 1.13
N PHE A 232 -14.78 2.72 -0.12
CA PHE A 232 -15.99 2.18 -0.72
C PHE A 232 -15.97 0.65 -0.76
N LEU A 233 -14.87 0.03 -1.18
CA LEU A 233 -14.72 -1.42 -1.20
C LEU A 233 -14.84 -2.04 0.20
N TRP A 234 -14.27 -1.40 1.21
CA TRP A 234 -14.41 -1.83 2.61
C TRP A 234 -15.87 -1.83 3.09
N THR A 235 -16.68 -0.86 2.67
CA THR A 235 -18.10 -0.83 3.04
C THR A 235 -18.90 -2.00 2.44
N LEU A 236 -18.37 -2.62 1.41
CA LEU A 236 -18.90 -3.83 0.77
C LEU A 236 -18.28 -5.13 1.32
N GLY A 237 -17.45 -5.06 2.35
CA GLY A 237 -16.78 -6.21 2.95
C GLY A 237 -15.54 -6.69 2.19
N VAL A 238 -15.06 -5.93 1.21
CA VAL A 238 -13.86 -6.23 0.44
C VAL A 238 -12.68 -5.39 0.97
N HIS A 239 -11.53 -6.01 1.19
CA HIS A 239 -10.33 -5.32 1.66
C HIS A 239 -9.76 -4.37 0.59
N GLY A 240 -10.33 -3.17 0.51
CA GLY A 240 -10.06 -2.20 -0.55
C GLY A 240 -8.60 -1.74 -0.61
N ALA A 241 -7.95 -1.58 0.54
CA ALA A 241 -6.54 -1.19 0.60
C ALA A 241 -5.65 -2.20 -0.15
N ASN A 242 -5.86 -3.51 0.03
CA ASN A 242 -5.07 -4.54 -0.63
C ASN A 242 -5.24 -4.55 -2.16
N ILE A 243 -6.39 -4.13 -2.66
CA ILE A 243 -6.64 -4.05 -4.11
C ILE A 243 -5.87 -2.90 -4.75
N ILE A 244 -5.78 -1.77 -4.06
CA ILE A 244 -5.11 -0.56 -4.57
C ILE A 244 -3.60 -0.56 -4.26
N GLU A 245 -3.14 -1.34 -3.29
CA GLU A 245 -1.75 -1.32 -2.83
C GLU A 245 -0.72 -1.51 -3.96
N PRO A 246 -0.86 -2.45 -4.93
CA PRO A 246 0.08 -2.57 -6.04
C PRO A 246 0.22 -1.27 -6.84
N PHE A 247 -0.91 -0.62 -7.11
CA PHE A 247 -0.97 0.63 -7.84
C PHE A 247 -0.33 1.77 -7.03
N MET A 248 -0.70 1.88 -5.75
CA MET A 248 -0.15 2.90 -4.85
C MET A 248 1.36 2.78 -4.70
N GLN A 249 1.90 1.58 -4.53
CA GLN A 249 3.35 1.36 -4.38
C GLN A 249 4.11 1.67 -5.67
N THR A 250 3.55 1.33 -6.81
CA THR A 250 4.19 1.56 -8.11
C THR A 250 4.40 3.06 -8.40
N ILE A 251 3.46 3.91 -7.99
CA ILE A 251 3.55 5.37 -8.15
C ILE A 251 4.35 6.01 -7.03
N ASN A 252 4.15 5.52 -5.82
CA ASN A 252 4.61 6.16 -4.61
C ASN A 252 6.13 6.18 -4.47
N LEU A 253 6.79 5.05 -4.75
CA LEU A 253 8.25 4.98 -4.59
C LEU A 253 8.99 5.94 -5.52
N PRO A 254 8.66 6.06 -6.82
CA PRO A 254 9.23 7.10 -7.68
C PRO A 254 8.93 8.52 -7.16
N ALA A 255 7.68 8.81 -6.75
CA ALA A 255 7.29 10.13 -6.28
C ALA A 255 8.08 10.57 -5.02
N ILE A 256 8.28 9.66 -4.06
CA ILE A 256 9.11 9.94 -2.88
C ILE A 256 10.57 10.16 -3.27
N ASN A 257 11.12 9.36 -4.17
CA ASN A 257 12.50 9.51 -4.63
C ASN A 257 12.72 10.89 -5.29
N GLU A 258 11.80 11.30 -6.14
CA GLU A 258 11.80 12.62 -6.77
C GLU A 258 11.71 13.77 -5.74
N ASN A 259 10.84 13.61 -4.72
CA ASN A 259 10.73 14.58 -3.64
C ASN A 259 12.04 14.70 -2.85
N VAL A 260 12.68 13.58 -2.53
CA VAL A 260 13.98 13.56 -1.83
C VAL A 260 15.05 14.21 -2.67
N ALA A 261 15.13 13.89 -3.97
CA ALA A 261 16.10 14.47 -4.90
C ALA A 261 15.90 15.99 -5.04
N ALA A 262 14.64 16.46 -5.15
CA ALA A 262 14.33 17.87 -5.24
C ALA A 262 14.76 18.64 -3.97
N ILE A 263 14.42 18.14 -2.78
CA ILE A 263 14.81 18.75 -1.51
C ILE A 263 16.33 18.77 -1.35
N SER A 264 17.03 17.68 -1.68
CA SER A 264 18.49 17.62 -1.65
C SER A 264 19.15 18.63 -2.60
N ALA A 265 18.47 18.98 -3.70
CA ALA A 265 18.88 20.02 -4.62
C ALA A 265 18.40 21.44 -4.22
N GLY A 266 17.84 21.63 -3.04
CA GLY A 266 17.30 22.91 -2.55
C GLY A 266 16.02 23.36 -3.27
N LYS A 267 15.31 22.45 -3.94
CA LYS A 267 14.04 22.71 -4.65
C LYS A 267 12.84 22.27 -3.82
N VAL A 268 11.66 22.72 -4.21
CA VAL A 268 10.39 22.26 -3.62
C VAL A 268 10.09 20.85 -4.10
N ALA A 269 9.60 20.00 -3.18
CA ALA A 269 9.17 18.64 -3.51
C ALA A 269 7.98 18.68 -4.50
N PRO A 270 8.06 18.03 -5.67
CA PRO A 270 7.06 18.16 -6.73
C PRO A 270 5.79 17.36 -6.50
N TYR A 271 5.85 16.24 -5.74
CA TYR A 271 4.73 15.32 -5.59
C TYR A 271 4.09 15.40 -4.20
N ILE A 272 2.83 15.83 -4.16
CA ILE A 272 2.00 15.86 -2.95
C ILE A 272 1.40 14.49 -2.70
N VAL A 273 0.82 13.89 -3.76
CA VAL A 273 0.05 12.65 -3.69
C VAL A 273 1.01 11.45 -3.76
N ASN A 274 1.22 10.84 -2.61
CA ASN A 274 2.04 9.65 -2.44
C ASN A 274 1.54 8.83 -1.25
N LYS A 275 2.04 7.62 -1.04
CA LYS A 275 1.56 6.75 0.03
C LYS A 275 1.74 7.37 1.43
N PRO A 276 2.92 7.94 1.82
CA PRO A 276 3.05 8.64 3.10
C PRO A 276 2.05 9.76 3.32
N PHE A 277 1.64 10.48 2.27
CA PHE A 277 0.57 11.47 2.37
C PHE A 277 -0.76 10.83 2.82
N PHE A 278 -1.12 9.65 2.23
CA PHE A 278 -2.31 8.92 2.65
C PHE A 278 -2.17 8.35 4.06
N ASP A 279 -1.04 7.76 4.39
CA ASP A 279 -0.82 7.13 5.69
C ASP A 279 -0.77 8.15 6.84
N ALA A 280 -0.21 9.37 6.58
CA ALA A 280 -0.08 10.43 7.59
C ALA A 280 -1.37 11.22 7.83
N PHE A 281 -2.21 11.41 6.80
CA PHE A 281 -3.32 12.37 6.87
C PHE A 281 -4.69 11.76 6.61
N ILE A 282 -4.78 10.61 5.93
CA ILE A 282 -6.05 10.05 5.50
C ILE A 282 -6.37 8.75 6.22
N ASN A 283 -5.44 7.79 6.22
CA ASN A 283 -5.64 6.46 6.78
C ASN A 283 -5.32 6.37 8.28
N MET A 284 -5.54 7.44 9.02
CA MET A 284 -5.27 7.52 10.44
C MET A 284 -6.20 6.59 11.24
N GLY A 285 -5.60 5.58 11.85
CA GLY A 285 -6.34 4.49 12.49
C GLY A 285 -6.81 3.40 11.51
N GLY A 286 -6.34 3.44 10.26
CA GLY A 286 -6.74 2.58 9.14
C GLY A 286 -7.71 3.25 8.17
N SER A 287 -8.19 2.50 7.17
CA SER A 287 -9.14 2.99 6.18
C SER A 287 -10.35 3.64 6.83
N GLY A 288 -10.82 4.77 6.30
CA GLY A 288 -11.96 5.51 6.86
C GLY A 288 -11.58 6.47 7.99
N THR A 289 -10.31 6.68 8.30
CA THR A 289 -9.83 7.51 9.42
C THR A 289 -10.40 7.02 10.76
N THR A 290 -10.36 5.72 10.98
CA THR A 290 -11.12 5.04 12.04
C THR A 290 -10.63 5.34 13.46
N ILE A 291 -9.47 5.93 13.66
CA ILE A 291 -9.08 6.47 14.98
C ILE A 291 -10.12 7.48 15.48
N ALA A 292 -10.68 8.30 14.58
CA ALA A 292 -11.71 9.26 14.90
C ALA A 292 -13.03 8.59 15.29
N LEU A 293 -13.39 7.47 14.65
CA LEU A 293 -14.55 6.68 15.02
C LEU A 293 -14.39 6.07 16.43
N ILE A 294 -13.21 5.55 16.76
CA ILE A 294 -12.90 5.03 18.10
C ILE A 294 -13.07 6.14 19.15
N ILE A 295 -12.55 7.33 18.90
CA ILE A 295 -12.70 8.48 19.78
C ILE A 295 -14.18 8.87 19.93
N ALA A 296 -14.93 8.93 18.82
CA ALA A 296 -16.36 9.25 18.82
C ALA A 296 -17.18 8.22 19.62
N ILE A 297 -16.84 6.93 19.57
CA ILE A 297 -17.46 5.87 20.39
C ILE A 297 -17.25 6.16 21.88
N PHE A 298 -16.03 6.49 22.31
CA PHE A 298 -15.74 6.75 23.71
C PHE A 298 -16.42 8.02 24.23
N ILE A 299 -16.71 8.99 23.36
CA ILE A 299 -17.42 10.22 23.73
C ILE A 299 -18.95 9.97 23.82
N PHE A 300 -19.56 9.36 22.79
CA PHE A 300 -21.01 9.33 22.63
C PHE A 300 -21.68 7.96 22.80
N ALA A 301 -20.96 6.87 22.61
CA ALA A 301 -21.49 5.52 22.70
C ALA A 301 -20.95 4.71 23.90
N ARG A 302 -20.23 5.37 24.83
CA ARG A 302 -19.57 4.72 25.99
C ARG A 302 -20.55 3.88 26.85
N LYS A 303 -21.82 4.28 26.93
CA LYS A 303 -22.85 3.56 27.72
C LYS A 303 -23.43 2.34 27.01
N ASN A 304 -23.23 2.21 25.71
CA ASN A 304 -23.62 1.02 24.94
C ASN A 304 -22.54 -0.06 25.10
N LYS A 305 -22.91 -1.22 25.64
CA LYS A 305 -21.96 -2.31 25.93
C LYS A 305 -21.23 -2.79 24.69
N GLN A 306 -21.95 -2.99 23.56
CA GLN A 306 -21.36 -3.46 22.30
C GLN A 306 -20.33 -2.47 21.78
N TYR A 307 -20.72 -1.18 21.59
CA TYR A 307 -19.84 -0.15 21.07
C TYR A 307 -18.61 0.06 21.96
N ASN A 308 -18.81 0.09 23.28
CA ASN A 308 -17.71 0.29 24.24
C ASN A 308 -16.74 -0.90 24.24
N THR A 309 -17.23 -2.13 24.16
CA THR A 309 -16.37 -3.33 24.10
C THR A 309 -15.56 -3.33 22.82
N VAL A 310 -16.19 -3.12 21.66
CA VAL A 310 -15.48 -3.07 20.38
C VAL A 310 -14.50 -1.90 20.34
N GLY A 311 -14.90 -0.71 20.83
CA GLY A 311 -14.01 0.43 20.93
C GLY A 311 -12.75 0.16 21.75
N LYS A 312 -12.87 -0.51 22.90
CA LYS A 312 -11.73 -0.90 23.75
C LYS A 312 -10.82 -1.91 23.07
N LEU A 313 -11.39 -2.93 22.42
CA LEU A 313 -10.61 -3.94 21.69
C LEU A 313 -9.87 -3.34 20.48
N SER A 314 -10.46 -2.33 19.87
CA SER A 314 -9.92 -1.68 18.67
C SER A 314 -8.98 -0.52 18.97
N ALA A 315 -8.94 -0.02 20.23
CA ALA A 315 -8.17 1.19 20.56
C ALA A 315 -6.66 1.01 20.35
N ALA A 316 -6.07 -0.07 20.89
CA ALA A 316 -4.65 -0.33 20.76
C ALA A 316 -4.26 -0.65 19.30
N PRO A 317 -4.92 -1.57 18.57
CA PRO A 317 -4.66 -1.77 17.15
C PRO A 317 -4.86 -0.48 16.33
N GLY A 318 -5.91 0.30 16.62
CA GLY A 318 -6.22 1.53 15.90
C GLY A 318 -5.15 2.61 16.01
N ILE A 319 -4.42 2.71 17.13
CA ILE A 319 -3.25 3.59 17.24
C ILE A 319 -2.16 3.22 16.21
N PHE A 320 -2.06 1.93 15.87
CA PHE A 320 -1.12 1.40 14.87
C PHE A 320 -1.76 1.22 13.48
N ASN A 321 -2.87 1.93 13.22
CA ASN A 321 -3.59 1.95 11.94
C ASN A 321 -4.21 0.58 11.52
N ILE A 322 -4.42 -0.32 12.48
CA ILE A 322 -5.07 -1.63 12.29
C ILE A 322 -6.53 -1.49 12.72
N ASN A 323 -7.46 -1.58 11.78
CA ASN A 323 -8.89 -1.30 12.03
C ASN A 323 -9.83 -2.50 11.82
N GLU A 324 -9.34 -3.66 11.47
CA GLU A 324 -10.14 -4.86 11.28
C GLU A 324 -10.99 -5.21 12.52
N PRO A 325 -10.49 -5.13 13.77
CA PRO A 325 -11.32 -5.38 14.93
C PRO A 325 -12.52 -4.42 15.04
N LEU A 326 -12.36 -3.18 14.58
CA LEU A 326 -13.43 -2.19 14.55
C LEU A 326 -14.43 -2.47 13.43
N LEU A 327 -13.94 -2.73 12.22
CA LEU A 327 -14.77 -2.96 11.03
C LEU A 327 -15.66 -4.19 11.16
N PHE A 328 -15.11 -5.27 11.72
CA PHE A 328 -15.85 -6.51 11.94
C PHE A 328 -16.62 -6.54 13.26
N GLY A 329 -16.14 -5.85 14.30
CA GLY A 329 -16.81 -5.79 15.61
C GLY A 329 -18.01 -4.84 15.64
N LEU A 330 -18.01 -3.80 14.82
CA LEU A 330 -19.17 -2.96 14.53
C LEU A 330 -19.71 -3.32 13.14
N PRO A 331 -21.03 -3.30 12.95
CA PRO A 331 -21.61 -3.54 11.64
C PRO A 331 -21.37 -2.32 10.73
N ILE A 332 -20.11 -2.08 10.30
CA ILE A 332 -19.75 -1.01 9.35
C ILE A 332 -20.02 -1.49 7.93
N VAL A 333 -19.70 -2.76 7.66
CA VAL A 333 -19.99 -3.40 6.38
C VAL A 333 -21.50 -3.42 6.14
N LEU A 334 -21.93 -2.90 5.00
CA LEU A 334 -23.32 -2.77 4.58
C LEU A 334 -24.23 -1.96 5.56
N ASN A 335 -23.64 -1.18 6.45
CA ASN A 335 -24.38 -0.32 7.38
C ASN A 335 -24.59 1.08 6.78
N PRO A 336 -25.82 1.46 6.40
CA PRO A 336 -26.09 2.73 5.74
C PRO A 336 -25.78 3.96 6.62
N VAL A 337 -25.79 3.83 7.94
CA VAL A 337 -25.52 4.92 8.87
C VAL A 337 -24.03 5.19 9.00
N LEU A 338 -23.22 4.13 9.13
CA LEU A 338 -21.75 4.28 9.28
C LEU A 338 -21.02 4.35 7.94
N PHE A 339 -21.64 3.89 6.85
CA PHE A 339 -21.14 3.99 5.48
C PHE A 339 -20.80 5.44 5.09
N VAL A 340 -21.72 6.37 5.38
CA VAL A 340 -21.55 7.77 4.97
C VAL A 340 -20.32 8.41 5.61
N PRO A 341 -20.14 8.44 6.93
CA PRO A 341 -18.96 9.04 7.53
C PRO A 341 -17.68 8.28 7.22
N PHE A 342 -17.74 6.95 7.01
CA PHE A 342 -16.58 6.13 6.69
C PHE A 342 -15.95 6.50 5.33
N ILE A 343 -16.77 6.92 4.35
CA ILE A 343 -16.30 7.41 3.05
C ILE A 343 -16.03 8.92 3.11
N LEU A 344 -16.94 9.70 3.70
CA LEU A 344 -16.85 11.14 3.68
C LEU A 344 -15.62 11.69 4.41
N THR A 345 -15.25 11.08 5.53
CA THR A 345 -14.13 11.53 6.36
C THR A 345 -12.80 11.52 5.63
N PRO A 346 -12.37 10.43 4.99
CA PRO A 346 -11.16 10.44 4.16
C PRO A 346 -11.20 11.44 3.01
N MET A 347 -12.37 11.65 2.38
CA MET A 347 -12.52 12.61 1.29
C MET A 347 -12.27 14.06 1.75
N ILE A 348 -12.80 14.41 2.93
CA ILE A 348 -12.56 15.72 3.56
C ILE A 348 -11.10 15.85 3.96
N ASN A 349 -10.53 14.83 4.59
CA ASN A 349 -9.13 14.83 5.02
C ASN A 349 -8.18 14.99 3.82
N VAL A 350 -8.39 14.25 2.71
CA VAL A 350 -7.62 14.41 1.47
C VAL A 350 -7.68 15.84 0.97
N THR A 351 -8.88 16.43 0.95
CA THR A 351 -9.07 17.79 0.44
C THR A 351 -8.27 18.80 1.27
N ILE A 352 -8.43 18.75 2.58
CA ILE A 352 -7.73 19.69 3.47
C ILE A 352 -6.22 19.47 3.41
N ALA A 353 -5.75 18.21 3.48
CA ALA A 353 -4.33 17.91 3.45
C ALA A 353 -3.68 18.28 2.11
N PHE A 354 -4.35 18.00 0.99
CA PHE A 354 -3.85 18.36 -0.33
C PHE A 354 -3.66 19.88 -0.48
N PHE A 355 -4.67 20.67 -0.13
CA PHE A 355 -4.55 22.11 -0.25
C PHE A 355 -3.62 22.72 0.79
N ALA A 356 -3.55 22.19 2.02
CA ALA A 356 -2.58 22.62 3.01
C ALA A 356 -1.13 22.41 2.52
N THR A 357 -0.87 21.30 1.83
CA THR A 357 0.45 21.03 1.23
C THR A 357 0.67 21.87 -0.03
N LYS A 358 -0.32 21.98 -0.92
CA LYS A 358 -0.25 22.78 -2.14
C LYS A 358 0.03 24.26 -1.88
N TRP A 359 -0.51 24.82 -0.81
CA TRP A 359 -0.27 26.21 -0.41
C TRP A 359 0.99 26.40 0.43
N GLY A 360 1.75 25.34 0.67
CA GLY A 360 3.00 25.39 1.42
C GLY A 360 2.84 25.56 2.94
N TRP A 361 1.62 25.33 3.49
CA TRP A 361 1.42 25.33 4.94
C TRP A 361 2.09 24.13 5.61
N VAL A 362 2.07 23.01 4.92
CA VAL A 362 2.76 21.77 5.33
C VAL A 362 3.65 21.31 4.19
N PRO A 363 4.90 20.91 4.44
CA PRO A 363 5.76 20.36 3.40
C PRO A 363 5.19 19.04 2.83
N ALA A 364 5.46 18.75 1.56
CA ALA A 364 5.15 17.45 0.99
C ALA A 364 5.99 16.35 1.68
N ALA A 365 5.46 15.14 1.70
CA ALA A 365 6.15 14.01 2.30
C ALA A 365 7.44 13.66 1.53
N THR A 366 8.53 13.45 2.26
CA THR A 366 9.86 13.07 1.77
C THR A 366 10.38 11.79 2.42
N VAL A 367 9.71 11.32 3.46
CA VAL A 367 10.02 10.09 4.18
C VAL A 367 8.81 9.17 4.12
N SER A 368 9.04 7.87 4.02
CA SER A 368 7.99 6.84 4.08
C SER A 368 8.11 6.06 5.40
N PRO A 369 7.55 6.55 6.52
CA PRO A 369 7.52 5.79 7.75
C PRO A 369 6.72 4.50 7.56
N PRO A 370 6.89 3.47 8.42
CA PRO A 370 6.01 2.33 8.43
C PRO A 370 4.55 2.77 8.53
N TRP A 371 3.66 2.16 7.75
CA TRP A 371 2.23 2.51 7.76
C TRP A 371 1.58 2.32 9.15
N THR A 372 2.17 1.46 9.99
CA THR A 372 1.76 1.24 11.39
C THR A 372 2.21 2.36 12.33
N THR A 373 2.92 3.38 11.86
CA THR A 373 3.34 4.51 12.72
C THR A 373 2.10 5.27 13.22
N PRO A 374 2.01 5.57 14.53
CA PRO A 374 0.88 6.33 15.09
C PRO A 374 0.65 7.66 14.34
N PRO A 375 -0.62 8.07 14.11
CA PRO A 375 -0.98 9.13 13.15
C PRO A 375 -0.19 10.43 13.28
N ILE A 376 -0.16 11.05 14.44
CA ILE A 376 0.49 12.35 14.64
C ILE A 376 2.01 12.24 14.44
N ILE A 377 2.60 11.16 14.93
CA ILE A 377 4.04 10.87 14.73
C ILE A 377 4.31 10.65 13.25
N ASN A 378 3.42 9.94 12.55
CA ASN A 378 3.55 9.71 11.11
C ASN A 378 3.54 11.05 10.34
N GLY A 379 2.63 11.97 10.67
CA GLY A 379 2.59 13.30 10.05
C GLY A 379 3.89 14.09 10.23
N PHE A 380 4.49 14.03 11.42
CA PHE A 380 5.81 14.64 11.68
C PHE A 380 6.91 13.98 10.85
N LEU A 381 7.01 12.66 10.90
CA LEU A 381 8.09 11.92 10.25
C LEU A 381 8.01 12.00 8.72
N ALA A 382 6.82 11.84 8.14
CA ALA A 382 6.62 11.87 6.69
C ALA A 382 7.01 13.22 6.08
N THR A 383 6.65 14.32 6.76
CA THR A 383 6.91 15.69 6.28
C THR A 383 8.20 16.30 6.84
N GLN A 384 8.83 15.65 7.81
CA GLN A 384 9.97 16.17 8.59
C GLN A 384 9.67 17.55 9.19
N SER A 385 8.40 17.80 9.56
CA SER A 385 7.93 19.09 10.04
C SER A 385 6.89 18.94 11.15
N TRP A 386 6.99 19.76 12.21
CA TRP A 386 5.96 19.84 13.25
C TRP A 386 4.59 20.23 12.68
N ARG A 387 4.57 20.94 11.53
CA ARG A 387 3.32 21.33 10.84
C ARG A 387 2.55 20.11 10.34
N GLY A 388 3.25 19.03 9.94
CA GLY A 388 2.62 17.75 9.58
C GLY A 388 1.92 17.10 10.77
N ALA A 389 2.55 17.11 11.96
CA ALA A 389 1.91 16.63 13.19
C ALA A 389 0.66 17.43 13.56
N VAL A 390 0.74 18.77 13.46
CA VAL A 390 -0.41 19.66 13.72
C VAL A 390 -1.53 19.40 12.73
N LEU A 391 -1.22 19.24 11.44
CA LEU A 391 -2.23 18.90 10.43
C LEU A 391 -2.91 17.58 10.76
N SER A 392 -2.18 16.53 11.11
CA SER A 392 -2.76 15.23 11.51
C SER A 392 -3.71 15.40 12.71
N MET A 393 -3.35 16.19 13.73
CA MET A 393 -4.23 16.48 14.87
C MET A 393 -5.51 17.19 14.44
N VAL A 394 -5.40 18.24 13.63
CA VAL A 394 -6.56 18.99 13.12
C VAL A 394 -7.50 18.07 12.33
N LEU A 395 -6.94 17.24 11.46
CA LEU A 395 -7.71 16.30 10.65
C LEU A 395 -8.41 15.23 11.50
N ILE A 396 -7.77 14.73 12.58
CA ILE A 396 -8.42 13.83 13.54
C ILE A 396 -9.60 14.53 14.22
N VAL A 397 -9.45 15.77 14.67
CA VAL A 397 -10.54 16.53 15.29
C VAL A 397 -11.71 16.72 14.32
N ILE A 398 -11.44 17.12 13.09
CA ILE A 398 -12.47 17.26 12.04
C ILE A 398 -13.15 15.92 11.80
N ALA A 399 -12.38 14.84 11.67
CA ALA A 399 -12.89 13.49 11.48
C ALA A 399 -13.80 13.06 12.64
N VAL A 400 -13.43 13.34 13.91
CA VAL A 400 -14.28 13.09 15.06
C VAL A 400 -15.60 13.85 14.94
N CYS A 401 -15.55 15.15 14.61
CA CYS A 401 -16.77 15.94 14.41
C CYS A 401 -17.68 15.38 13.33
N ILE A 402 -17.12 14.82 12.25
CA ILE A 402 -17.89 14.16 11.18
C ILE A 402 -18.55 12.87 11.71
N TYR A 403 -17.82 12.04 12.46
CA TYR A 403 -18.36 10.78 12.98
C TYR A 403 -19.41 10.95 14.08
N LEU A 404 -19.34 12.03 14.88
CA LEU A 404 -20.19 12.22 16.06
C LEU A 404 -21.70 12.11 15.79
N PRO A 405 -22.30 12.81 14.80
CA PRO A 405 -23.75 12.70 14.56
C PRO A 405 -24.15 11.30 14.13
N PHE A 406 -23.33 10.62 13.33
CA PHE A 406 -23.65 9.29 12.85
C PHE A 406 -23.54 8.23 13.94
N ILE A 407 -22.52 8.30 14.80
CA ILE A 407 -22.40 7.37 15.94
C ILE A 407 -23.51 7.60 16.96
N SER A 408 -23.94 8.84 17.15
CA SER A 408 -25.09 9.16 18.02
C SER A 408 -26.39 8.56 17.46
N MET A 409 -26.62 8.66 16.14
CA MET A 409 -27.76 8.09 15.46
C MET A 409 -27.73 6.55 15.51
N ALA A 410 -26.60 5.93 15.18
CA ALA A 410 -26.42 4.49 15.24
C ALA A 410 -26.65 3.94 16.65
N ASN A 411 -26.15 4.63 17.69
CA ASN A 411 -26.35 4.26 19.08
C ASN A 411 -27.84 4.37 19.52
N ARG A 412 -28.58 5.36 19.03
CA ARG A 412 -30.03 5.47 19.27
C ARG A 412 -30.80 4.32 18.64
N MET A 413 -30.48 3.99 17.38
CA MET A 413 -31.11 2.86 16.67
C MET A 413 -30.81 1.54 17.36
N ALA A 414 -29.59 1.29 17.79
CA ALA A 414 -29.22 0.09 18.52
C ALA A 414 -30.05 -0.06 19.82
N ARG A 415 -30.18 1.00 20.62
CA ARG A 415 -30.98 1.00 21.83
C ARG A 415 -32.48 0.74 21.59
N GLN A 416 -33.03 1.35 20.52
CA GLN A 416 -34.41 1.12 20.14
C GLN A 416 -34.68 -0.35 19.74
N ASN A 417 -33.72 -0.97 19.02
CA ASN A 417 -33.79 -2.36 18.63
C ASN A 417 -33.68 -3.29 19.84
N GLU A 418 -32.79 -3.01 20.80
CA GLU A 418 -32.69 -3.75 22.07
C GLU A 418 -33.97 -3.67 22.86
N GLN A 419 -34.62 -2.49 22.98
CA GLN A 419 -35.88 -2.31 23.65
C GLN A 419 -37.02 -3.07 22.98
N LYS A 420 -37.10 -3.03 21.64
CA LYS A 420 -38.10 -3.80 20.88
C LYS A 420 -37.91 -5.31 21.06
N ALA A 421 -36.67 -5.79 21.03
CA ALA A 421 -36.37 -7.20 21.26
C ALA A 421 -36.75 -7.65 22.68
N ALA A 422 -36.48 -6.82 23.70
CA ALA A 422 -36.85 -7.10 25.08
C ALA A 422 -38.39 -7.15 25.26
N LEU A 423 -39.12 -6.21 24.63
CA LEU A 423 -40.61 -6.22 24.66
C LEU A 423 -41.22 -7.44 23.94
N ALA A 424 -40.60 -7.84 22.80
CA ALA A 424 -41.04 -9.04 22.09
C ALA A 424 -40.83 -10.30 22.92
N ALA A 425 -39.67 -10.44 23.57
CA ALA A 425 -39.38 -11.56 24.46
C ALA A 425 -40.36 -11.65 25.65
N GLN A 426 -40.68 -10.51 26.28
CA GLN A 426 -41.67 -10.45 27.37
C GLN A 426 -43.09 -10.83 26.90
N SER A 427 -43.46 -10.43 25.68
CA SER A 427 -44.78 -10.81 25.12
C SER A 427 -44.86 -12.29 24.78
N GLU A 428 -43.78 -12.93 24.34
CA GLU A 428 -43.72 -14.37 24.12
C GLU A 428 -43.77 -15.17 25.43
N GLU A 429 -43.07 -14.75 26.48
CA GLU A 429 -43.14 -15.35 27.80
C GLU A 429 -44.58 -15.27 28.36
N SER A 430 -45.25 -14.13 28.27
CA SER A 430 -46.63 -13.96 28.75
C SER A 430 -47.65 -14.84 27.99
N VAL A 431 -47.41 -15.07 26.68
CA VAL A 431 -48.24 -15.96 25.86
C VAL A 431 -48.02 -17.44 26.23
N VAL A 432 -46.79 -17.83 26.53
CA VAL A 432 -46.46 -19.18 26.98
C VAL A 432 -47.06 -19.48 28.37
N GLU A 433 -46.94 -18.53 29.32
CA GLU A 433 -47.56 -18.66 30.65
C GLU A 433 -49.11 -18.77 30.58
N SER A 434 -49.75 -17.94 29.73
CA SER A 434 -51.20 -17.99 29.55
C SER A 434 -51.69 -19.28 28.87
N ARG A 435 -50.86 -19.94 28.04
CA ARG A 435 -51.16 -21.25 27.45
C ARG A 435 -50.93 -22.40 28.45
N GLY A 436 -49.89 -22.29 29.31
CA GLY A 436 -49.64 -23.29 30.37
C GLY A 436 -50.75 -23.34 31.38
N GLN A 437 -51.33 -22.21 31.81
CA GLN A 437 -52.46 -22.17 32.74
C GLN A 437 -53.79 -22.71 32.16
N LYS A 438 -53.96 -22.77 30.85
CA LYS A 438 -55.16 -23.33 30.20
C LYS A 438 -55.12 -24.85 30.01
N VAL A 439 -54.00 -25.49 30.30
CA VAL A 439 -53.85 -26.96 30.21
C VAL A 439 -53.98 -27.66 31.55
N GLU A 440 -53.97 -26.91 32.67
CA GLU A 440 -54.15 -27.46 34.06
C GLU A 440 -55.58 -27.34 34.62
N VAL A 441 -56.57 -26.96 33.81
CA VAL A 441 -57.97 -26.96 34.15
C VAL A 441 -58.75 -27.98 33.28
#